data_3bed8acaa2c863eaae8523fc4765cd8e
#
_entry.id   3bed8acaa2c863eaae8523fc4765cd8e
#
_cell.length_a   1.000
_cell.length_b   1.000
_cell.length_c   1.000
_cell.angle_alpha   90.00
_cell.angle_beta   90.00
_cell.angle_gamma   90.00
#
_symmetry.space_group_name_H-M   'P 1'
#
loop_
_entity.id
_entity.type
_entity.pdbx_description
1 polymer ?
#
loop_
_entity_poly.entity_id
_entity_poly.type
_entity_poly.pdbx_seq_one_letter_code
_entity_poly.pdbx_strand_id
1 'polypeptide(L)'
;RPEVDPLYPKDFVPKRELSKTTLHIILLAIFMIPIFVTLYCDFYINRSITWSAYVIFAVSLVYIICILPFWFKRPTPAVFVPIDFLVLILFLHYINFATGGDWFLTLAFPIVTYLGLTVTAAAVLLYYLKKGHMYVIGAFFIALGLFMDIIELFLMITFKVDFNGWSI
;
A
#
# COMPACT_ATOMS: atom_id res chain seq x y z
N ARG A 1 -23.96 -54.49 6.77
CA ARG A 1 -24.24 -53.08 7.12
C ARG A 1 -25.08 -52.52 6.00
N PRO A 2 -26.28 -51.92 6.27
CA PRO A 2 -27.04 -51.26 5.22
C PRO A 2 -26.22 -50.14 4.61
N GLU A 3 -26.08 -50.16 3.29
CA GLU A 3 -25.50 -49.10 2.52
C GLU A 3 -26.42 -47.88 2.67
N VAL A 4 -25.95 -46.87 3.42
CA VAL A 4 -26.68 -45.61 3.56
C VAL A 4 -26.51 -44.89 2.23
N ASP A 5 -27.62 -44.80 1.48
CA ASP A 5 -27.68 -44.01 0.25
C ASP A 5 -27.31 -42.54 0.59
N PRO A 6 -26.23 -42.04 0.07
CA PRO A 6 -25.84 -40.70 0.44
C PRO A 6 -26.83 -39.69 -0.12
N LEU A 7 -27.50 -38.96 0.77
CA LEU A 7 -28.47 -37.92 0.45
C LEU A 7 -27.86 -36.76 -0.38
N TYR A 8 -26.56 -36.81 -0.57
CA TYR A 8 -25.80 -35.81 -1.38
C TYR A 8 -24.97 -36.56 -2.43
N PRO A 9 -24.95 -36.07 -3.69
CA PRO A 9 -24.06 -36.61 -4.69
C PRO A 9 -22.61 -36.51 -4.20
N LYS A 10 -21.88 -37.63 -4.27
CA LYS A 10 -20.46 -37.73 -3.90
C LYS A 10 -19.53 -36.88 -4.79
N ASP A 11 -20.05 -36.36 -5.87
CA ASP A 11 -19.33 -35.48 -6.79
C ASP A 11 -19.38 -34.06 -6.26
N PHE A 12 -18.51 -33.77 -5.28
CA PHE A 12 -18.12 -32.40 -5.03
C PHE A 12 -17.52 -31.84 -6.34
N VAL A 13 -18.24 -30.93 -6.98
CA VAL A 13 -17.68 -30.16 -8.08
C VAL A 13 -16.37 -29.55 -7.56
N PRO A 14 -15.21 -29.96 -8.11
CA PRO A 14 -13.93 -29.44 -7.58
C PRO A 14 -14.00 -27.94 -7.65
N LYS A 15 -13.81 -27.28 -6.50
CA LYS A 15 -13.77 -25.84 -6.39
C LYS A 15 -12.69 -25.37 -7.38
N ARG A 16 -13.09 -24.73 -8.46
CA ARG A 16 -12.21 -24.33 -9.54
C ARG A 16 -11.30 -23.24 -8.96
N GLU A 17 -10.13 -23.64 -8.48
CA GLU A 17 -9.14 -22.70 -7.97
C GLU A 17 -8.65 -21.89 -9.17
N LEU A 18 -8.84 -20.57 -9.10
CA LEU A 18 -8.31 -19.65 -10.10
C LEU A 18 -6.78 -19.79 -10.12
N SER A 19 -6.23 -20.05 -11.28
CA SER A 19 -4.77 -20.10 -11.41
C SER A 19 -4.19 -18.74 -11.10
N LYS A 20 -2.97 -18.70 -10.54
CA LYS A 20 -2.27 -17.42 -10.26
C LYS A 20 -2.20 -16.55 -11.51
N THR A 21 -1.97 -17.14 -12.67
CA THR A 21 -1.92 -16.45 -13.97
C THR A 21 -3.27 -15.82 -14.31
N THR A 22 -4.38 -16.53 -14.10
CA THR A 22 -5.72 -15.98 -14.36
C THR A 22 -6.02 -14.79 -13.44
N LEU A 23 -5.64 -14.90 -12.16
CA LEU A 23 -5.79 -13.80 -11.23
C LEU A 23 -4.96 -12.56 -11.64
N HIS A 24 -3.72 -12.74 -12.09
CA HIS A 24 -2.89 -11.65 -12.61
C HIS A 24 -3.51 -10.97 -13.82
N ILE A 25 -4.04 -11.73 -14.79
CA ILE A 25 -4.68 -11.18 -15.99
C ILE A 25 -5.93 -10.36 -15.61
N ILE A 26 -6.75 -10.87 -14.68
CA ILE A 26 -7.94 -10.16 -14.21
C ILE A 26 -7.53 -8.86 -13.51
N LEU A 27 -6.57 -8.89 -12.61
CA LEU A 27 -6.08 -7.70 -11.92
C LEU A 27 -5.52 -6.68 -12.90
N LEU A 28 -4.67 -7.11 -13.83
CA LEU A 28 -4.10 -6.24 -14.85
C LEU A 28 -5.21 -5.57 -15.68
N ALA A 29 -6.23 -6.31 -16.12
CA ALA A 29 -7.34 -5.76 -16.87
C ALA A 29 -8.10 -4.70 -16.06
N ILE A 30 -8.38 -4.96 -14.77
CA ILE A 30 -9.07 -4.01 -13.88
C ILE A 30 -8.27 -2.72 -13.72
N PHE A 31 -6.94 -2.80 -13.54
CA PHE A 31 -6.09 -1.63 -13.36
C PHE A 31 -5.82 -0.87 -14.66
N MET A 32 -5.87 -1.54 -15.82
CA MET A 32 -5.70 -0.87 -17.12
C MET A 32 -6.89 0.00 -17.51
N ILE A 33 -8.11 -0.35 -17.10
CA ILE A 33 -9.31 0.43 -17.42
C ILE A 33 -9.20 1.89 -16.97
N PRO A 34 -8.95 2.23 -15.70
CA PRO A 34 -8.82 3.63 -15.26
C PRO A 34 -7.67 4.35 -15.95
N ILE A 35 -6.56 3.67 -16.25
CA ILE A 35 -5.44 4.27 -16.99
C ILE A 35 -5.87 4.72 -18.39
N PHE A 36 -6.51 3.83 -19.14
CA PHE A 36 -6.98 4.18 -20.49
C PHE A 36 -8.05 5.27 -20.49
N VAL A 37 -9.01 5.19 -19.57
CA VAL A 37 -10.08 6.19 -19.45
C VAL A 37 -9.49 7.56 -19.12
N THR A 38 -8.58 7.65 -18.14
CA THR A 38 -8.00 8.94 -17.75
C THR A 38 -7.09 9.52 -18.81
N LEU A 39 -6.28 8.69 -19.49
CA LEU A 39 -5.49 9.12 -20.65
C LEU A 39 -6.35 9.65 -21.77
N TYR A 40 -7.43 8.93 -22.12
CA TYR A 40 -8.35 9.37 -23.17
C TYR A 40 -9.01 10.71 -22.81
N CYS A 41 -9.52 10.85 -21.60
CA CYS A 41 -10.15 12.08 -21.13
C CYS A 41 -9.17 13.27 -21.13
N ASP A 42 -7.95 13.06 -20.60
CA ASP A 42 -6.94 14.12 -20.52
C ASP A 42 -6.51 14.57 -21.93
N PHE A 43 -6.26 13.61 -22.83
CA PHE A 43 -5.89 13.92 -24.20
C PHE A 43 -7.05 14.60 -24.98
N TYR A 44 -8.29 14.20 -24.73
CA TYR A 44 -9.45 14.79 -25.39
C TYR A 44 -9.69 16.25 -24.95
N ILE A 45 -9.53 16.52 -23.64
CA ILE A 45 -9.80 17.85 -23.05
C ILE A 45 -8.60 18.78 -23.23
N ASN A 46 -7.41 18.33 -22.86
CA ASN A 46 -6.23 19.19 -22.73
C ASN A 46 -5.25 19.09 -23.91
N ARG A 47 -5.46 18.13 -24.82
CA ARG A 47 -4.54 17.83 -25.94
C ARG A 47 -3.10 17.52 -25.50
N SER A 48 -2.90 17.24 -24.23
CA SER A 48 -1.61 16.96 -23.61
C SER A 48 -1.81 16.06 -22.40
N ILE A 49 -0.74 15.39 -21.96
CA ILE A 49 -0.74 14.60 -20.72
C ILE A 49 -0.47 15.58 -19.57
N THR A 50 -1.49 15.86 -18.77
CA THR A 50 -1.40 16.78 -17.63
C THR A 50 -1.72 16.09 -16.31
N TRP A 51 -2.99 15.95 -15.98
CA TRP A 51 -3.42 15.35 -14.71
C TRP A 51 -3.48 13.81 -14.77
N SER A 52 -3.59 13.20 -15.96
CA SER A 52 -3.64 11.75 -16.11
C SER A 52 -2.33 11.08 -15.62
N ALA A 53 -1.20 11.77 -15.68
CA ALA A 53 0.06 11.27 -15.17
C ALA A 53 -0.03 10.91 -13.67
N TYR A 54 -0.67 11.76 -12.85
CA TYR A 54 -0.87 11.49 -11.42
C TYR A 54 -1.69 10.21 -11.19
N VAL A 55 -2.75 10.03 -11.98
CA VAL A 55 -3.62 8.85 -11.89
C VAL A 55 -2.85 7.60 -12.32
N ILE A 56 -2.08 7.68 -13.40
CA ILE A 56 -1.28 6.54 -13.89
C ILE A 56 -0.29 6.09 -12.82
N PHE A 57 0.45 7.03 -12.22
CA PHE A 57 1.41 6.70 -11.16
C PHE A 57 0.71 6.13 -9.91
N ALA A 58 -0.42 6.72 -9.49
CA ALA A 58 -1.19 6.24 -8.35
C ALA A 58 -1.74 4.82 -8.60
N VAL A 59 -2.33 4.56 -9.76
CA VAL A 59 -2.86 3.24 -10.14
C VAL A 59 -1.73 2.22 -10.25
N SER A 60 -0.58 2.62 -10.83
CA SER A 60 0.60 1.76 -10.91
C SER A 60 1.15 1.40 -9.54
N LEU A 61 1.18 2.34 -8.60
CA LEU A 61 1.57 2.10 -7.21
C LEU A 61 0.66 1.05 -6.56
N VAL A 62 -0.66 1.23 -6.64
CA VAL A 62 -1.62 0.27 -6.07
C VAL A 62 -1.47 -1.11 -6.74
N TYR A 63 -1.25 -1.15 -8.06
CA TYR A 63 -1.01 -2.39 -8.78
C TYR A 63 0.26 -3.10 -8.27
N ILE A 64 1.35 -2.38 -8.07
CA ILE A 64 2.61 -2.94 -7.52
C ILE A 64 2.36 -3.52 -6.13
N ILE A 65 1.74 -2.77 -5.22
CA ILE A 65 1.41 -3.23 -3.86
C ILE A 65 0.56 -4.51 -3.89
N CYS A 66 -0.44 -4.58 -4.77
CA CYS A 66 -1.31 -5.75 -4.88
C CYS A 66 -0.59 -6.97 -5.48
N ILE A 67 0.31 -6.77 -6.46
CA ILE A 67 0.93 -7.86 -7.22
C ILE A 67 2.23 -8.35 -6.58
N LEU A 68 2.96 -7.48 -5.90
CA LEU A 68 4.26 -7.81 -5.33
C LEU A 68 4.25 -9.10 -4.49
N PRO A 69 3.25 -9.36 -3.61
CA PRO A 69 3.19 -10.59 -2.84
C PRO A 69 3.05 -11.87 -3.70
N PHE A 70 2.45 -11.76 -4.91
CA PHE A 70 2.25 -12.90 -5.80
C PHE A 70 3.49 -13.28 -6.59
N TRP A 71 4.44 -12.36 -6.79
CA TRP A 71 5.69 -12.62 -7.51
C TRP A 71 6.66 -13.48 -6.69
N PHE A 72 6.60 -13.36 -5.37
CA PHE A 72 7.48 -14.13 -4.51
C PHE A 72 6.91 -15.51 -4.21
N LYS A 73 7.74 -16.54 -4.35
CA LYS A 73 7.38 -17.93 -3.98
C LYS A 73 7.13 -18.07 -2.48
N ARG A 74 7.80 -17.25 -1.67
CA ARG A 74 7.61 -17.13 -0.21
C ARG A 74 7.58 -15.64 0.14
N PRO A 75 6.39 -15.03 0.17
CA PRO A 75 6.28 -13.62 0.50
C PRO A 75 6.68 -13.41 1.97
N THR A 76 7.84 -12.80 2.19
CA THR A 76 8.29 -12.40 3.52
C THR A 76 8.00 -10.91 3.70
N PRO A 77 7.29 -10.51 4.76
CA PRO A 77 6.95 -9.10 5.01
C PRO A 77 8.18 -8.19 5.06
N ALA A 78 9.32 -8.74 5.48
CA ALA A 78 10.58 -8.03 5.53
C ALA A 78 11.08 -7.50 4.18
N VAL A 79 10.59 -8.04 3.05
CA VAL A 79 11.03 -7.66 1.71
C VAL A 79 9.98 -6.78 1.02
N PHE A 80 8.72 -7.22 1.00
CA PHE A 80 7.72 -6.49 0.21
C PHE A 80 7.22 -5.22 0.89
N VAL A 81 7.11 -5.18 2.23
CA VAL A 81 6.68 -3.95 2.92
C VAL A 81 7.65 -2.78 2.69
N PRO A 82 8.98 -2.91 2.84
CA PRO A 82 9.90 -1.83 2.49
C PRO A 82 9.84 -1.40 1.02
N ILE A 83 9.64 -2.35 0.09
CA ILE A 83 9.51 -2.03 -1.33
C ILE A 83 8.26 -1.18 -1.59
N ASP A 84 7.12 -1.52 -0.97
CA ASP A 84 5.88 -0.75 -1.09
C ASP A 84 6.08 0.70 -0.61
N PHE A 85 6.76 0.89 0.53
CA PHE A 85 7.08 2.23 1.03
C PHE A 85 8.09 2.97 0.15
N LEU A 86 9.05 2.28 -0.45
CA LEU A 86 9.98 2.88 -1.40
C LEU A 86 9.24 3.38 -2.64
N VAL A 87 8.33 2.59 -3.20
CA VAL A 87 7.50 3.00 -4.34
C VAL A 87 6.61 4.19 -3.98
N LEU A 88 6.07 4.22 -2.75
CA LEU A 88 5.31 5.36 -2.23
C LEU A 88 6.18 6.63 -2.14
N ILE A 89 7.41 6.53 -1.66
CA ILE A 89 8.36 7.65 -1.60
C ILE A 89 8.64 8.19 -3.00
N LEU A 90 8.88 7.32 -3.98
CA LEU A 90 9.09 7.72 -5.37
C LEU A 90 7.86 8.42 -5.96
N PHE A 91 6.67 7.95 -5.66
CA PHE A 91 5.42 8.58 -6.08
C PHE A 91 5.25 9.98 -5.48
N LEU A 92 5.50 10.16 -4.19
CA LEU A 92 5.44 11.48 -3.54
C LEU A 92 6.52 12.44 -4.06
N HIS A 93 7.71 11.92 -4.35
CA HIS A 93 8.77 12.69 -4.99
C HIS A 93 8.35 13.19 -6.38
N TYR A 94 7.70 12.31 -7.17
CA TYR A 94 7.15 12.69 -8.47
C TYR A 94 6.08 13.80 -8.33
N ILE A 95 5.16 13.70 -7.36
CA ILE A 95 4.16 14.75 -7.12
C ILE A 95 4.84 16.08 -6.78
N ASN A 96 5.81 16.06 -5.87
CA ASN A 96 6.55 17.24 -5.49
C ASN A 96 7.24 17.91 -6.68
N PHE A 97 7.89 17.11 -7.54
CA PHE A 97 8.52 17.59 -8.77
C PHE A 97 7.50 18.19 -9.74
N ALA A 98 6.38 17.50 -9.98
CA ALA A 98 5.34 17.92 -10.91
C ALA A 98 4.56 19.17 -10.44
N THR A 99 4.46 19.38 -9.13
CA THR A 99 3.81 20.57 -8.54
C THR A 99 4.77 21.72 -8.29
N GLY A 100 6.09 21.52 -8.49
CA GLY A 100 7.11 22.53 -8.18
C GLY A 100 7.21 22.85 -6.68
N GLY A 101 6.82 21.90 -5.82
CA GLY A 101 6.84 22.09 -4.36
C GLY A 101 8.19 21.73 -3.74
N ASP A 102 8.45 22.26 -2.54
CA ASP A 102 9.67 21.99 -1.74
C ASP A 102 9.35 21.22 -0.45
N TRP A 103 8.13 20.65 -0.35
CA TRP A 103 7.65 20.00 0.86
C TRP A 103 8.10 18.54 1.01
N PHE A 104 8.62 17.92 -0.05
CA PHE A 104 8.95 16.51 -0.04
C PHE A 104 10.02 16.15 0.99
N LEU A 105 11.18 16.83 0.97
CA LEU A 105 12.29 16.54 1.89
C LEU A 105 12.03 16.99 3.32
N THR A 106 11.26 18.06 3.50
CA THR A 106 10.98 18.63 4.82
C THR A 106 9.82 17.95 5.54
N LEU A 107 8.84 17.42 4.80
CA LEU A 107 7.62 16.87 5.38
C LEU A 107 7.40 15.41 4.97
N ALA A 108 7.23 15.12 3.68
CA ALA A 108 6.78 13.81 3.23
C ALA A 108 7.81 12.71 3.48
N PHE A 109 9.07 12.97 3.15
CA PHE A 109 10.14 11.96 3.27
C PHE A 109 10.35 11.48 4.70
N PRO A 110 10.52 12.32 5.74
CA PRO A 110 10.68 11.85 7.10
C PRO A 110 9.44 11.14 7.64
N ILE A 111 8.23 11.64 7.30
CA ILE A 111 6.97 11.04 7.74
C ILE A 111 6.82 9.62 7.15
N VAL A 112 6.97 9.48 5.84
CA VAL A 112 6.79 8.18 5.17
C VAL A 112 7.90 7.19 5.56
N THR A 113 9.13 7.67 5.75
CA THR A 113 10.25 6.83 6.20
C THR A 113 10.00 6.30 7.60
N TYR A 114 9.59 7.15 8.55
CA TYR A 114 9.25 6.72 9.91
C TYR A 114 8.11 5.69 9.92
N LEU A 115 7.03 5.98 9.20
CA LEU A 115 5.89 5.08 9.08
C LEU A 115 6.30 3.75 8.44
N GLY A 116 7.08 3.80 7.36
CA GLY A 116 7.57 2.63 6.66
C GLY A 116 8.45 1.73 7.55
N LEU A 117 9.36 2.32 8.32
CA LEU A 117 10.20 1.59 9.27
C LEU A 117 9.35 0.95 10.38
N THR A 118 8.40 1.69 10.95
CA THR A 118 7.52 1.22 12.02
C THR A 118 6.64 0.06 11.55
N VAL A 119 5.99 0.20 10.40
CA VAL A 119 5.14 -0.85 9.80
C VAL A 119 5.97 -2.07 9.43
N THR A 120 7.16 -1.87 8.83
CA THR A 120 8.06 -2.96 8.48
C THR A 120 8.52 -3.72 9.73
N ALA A 121 8.94 -3.01 10.76
CA ALA A 121 9.36 -3.62 12.03
C ALA A 121 8.22 -4.44 12.65
N ALA A 122 7.01 -3.88 12.72
CA ALA A 122 5.85 -4.59 13.25
C ALA A 122 5.51 -5.83 12.41
N ALA A 123 5.50 -5.72 11.08
CA ALA A 123 5.21 -6.83 10.18
C ALA A 123 6.25 -7.96 10.29
N VAL A 124 7.54 -7.60 10.38
CA VAL A 124 8.64 -8.56 10.57
C VAL A 124 8.52 -9.25 11.93
N LEU A 125 8.29 -8.49 13.00
CA LEU A 125 8.13 -9.06 14.34
C LEU A 125 6.91 -9.99 14.42
N LEU A 126 5.77 -9.61 13.85
CA LEU A 126 4.58 -10.46 13.82
C LEU A 126 4.81 -11.74 13.00
N TYR A 127 5.61 -11.68 11.94
CA TYR A 127 5.91 -12.84 11.11
C TYR A 127 6.87 -13.82 11.78
N TYR A 128 7.92 -13.33 12.46
CA TYR A 128 8.95 -14.19 13.06
C TYR A 128 8.66 -14.59 14.50
N LEU A 129 7.92 -13.79 15.26
CA LEU A 129 7.59 -14.12 16.65
C LEU A 129 6.40 -15.09 16.68
N LYS A 130 6.64 -16.32 17.18
CA LYS A 130 5.59 -17.33 17.37
C LYS A 130 4.66 -17.07 18.57
N LYS A 131 5.11 -16.26 19.53
CA LYS A 131 4.39 -15.90 20.76
C LYS A 131 4.57 -14.41 21.04
N GLY A 132 3.57 -13.81 21.72
CA GLY A 132 3.68 -12.41 22.13
C GLY A 132 3.18 -11.38 21.12
N HIS A 133 2.35 -11.78 20.17
CA HIS A 133 1.78 -10.86 19.16
C HIS A 133 1.10 -9.63 19.79
N MET A 134 0.47 -9.77 20.97
CA MET A 134 -0.15 -8.66 21.69
C MET A 134 0.85 -7.57 22.10
N TYR A 135 2.07 -7.95 22.48
CA TYR A 135 3.11 -6.97 22.82
C TYR A 135 3.58 -6.20 21.57
N VAL A 136 3.69 -6.90 20.44
CA VAL A 136 4.05 -6.24 19.16
C VAL A 136 2.97 -5.26 18.73
N ILE A 137 1.70 -5.65 18.85
CA ILE A 137 0.56 -4.79 18.53
C ILE A 137 0.54 -3.57 19.47
N GLY A 138 0.72 -3.77 20.79
CA GLY A 138 0.81 -2.68 21.75
C GLY A 138 1.96 -1.71 21.46
N ALA A 139 3.17 -2.24 21.19
CA ALA A 139 4.31 -1.42 20.80
C ALA A 139 4.08 -0.65 19.50
N PHE A 140 3.40 -1.26 18.52
CA PHE A 140 3.02 -0.59 17.28
C PHE A 140 2.09 0.59 17.51
N PHE A 141 1.07 0.44 18.38
CA PHE A 141 0.17 1.55 18.73
C PHE A 141 0.89 2.67 19.47
N ILE A 142 1.83 2.34 20.37
CA ILE A 142 2.67 3.34 21.04
C ILE A 142 3.53 4.10 20.00
N ALA A 143 4.15 3.37 19.06
CA ALA A 143 4.93 3.99 17.99
C ALA A 143 4.06 4.88 17.09
N LEU A 144 2.80 4.51 16.81
CA LEU A 144 1.86 5.36 16.08
C LEU A 144 1.47 6.62 16.87
N GLY A 145 1.32 6.52 18.19
CA GLY A 145 1.10 7.71 19.04
C GLY A 145 2.27 8.69 18.94
N LEU A 146 3.49 8.21 19.17
CA LEU A 146 4.71 9.03 19.00
C LEU A 146 4.86 9.59 17.59
N PHE A 147 4.36 8.88 16.59
CA PHE A 147 4.33 9.35 15.21
C PHE A 147 3.44 10.59 15.02
N MET A 148 2.30 10.65 15.71
CA MET A 148 1.42 11.83 15.67
C MET A 148 2.11 13.06 16.27
N ASP A 149 2.84 12.89 17.38
CA ASP A 149 3.64 13.98 17.98
C ASP A 149 4.74 14.46 17.01
N ILE A 150 5.40 13.54 16.30
CA ILE A 150 6.41 13.86 15.30
C ILE A 150 5.79 14.63 14.13
N ILE A 151 4.61 14.22 13.63
CA ILE A 151 3.90 14.95 12.57
C ILE A 151 3.60 16.38 13.01
N GLU A 152 3.07 16.56 14.22
CA GLU A 152 2.76 17.89 14.75
C GLU A 152 4.02 18.77 14.82
N LEU A 153 5.16 18.21 15.27
CA LEU A 153 6.43 18.89 15.30
C LEU A 153 6.88 19.32 13.89
N PHE A 154 6.78 18.44 12.89
CA PHE A 154 7.14 18.76 11.51
C PHE A 154 6.22 19.80 10.89
N LEU A 155 4.92 19.77 11.18
CA LEU A 155 3.98 20.78 10.73
C LEU A 155 4.30 22.15 11.35
N MET A 156 4.63 22.20 12.63
CA MET A 156 5.04 23.42 13.32
C MET A 156 6.29 24.02 12.67
N ILE A 157 7.31 23.21 12.40
CA ILE A 157 8.57 23.67 11.79
C ILE A 157 8.36 24.12 10.33
N THR A 158 7.58 23.37 9.55
CA THR A 158 7.42 23.59 8.11
C THR A 158 6.47 24.74 7.82
N PHE A 159 5.34 24.81 8.51
CA PHE A 159 4.28 25.78 8.27
C PHE A 159 4.21 26.91 9.30
N LYS A 160 5.08 26.88 10.31
CA LYS A 160 5.09 27.86 11.42
C LYS A 160 3.72 27.99 12.11
N VAL A 161 3.02 26.87 12.23
CA VAL A 161 1.74 26.78 12.94
C VAL A 161 2.01 26.63 14.43
N ASP A 162 1.22 27.30 15.27
CA ASP A 162 1.35 27.16 16.72
C ASP A 162 1.03 25.74 17.18
N PHE A 163 1.78 25.26 18.18
CA PHE A 163 1.54 23.97 18.80
C PHE A 163 0.21 23.97 19.54
N ASN A 164 -0.74 23.21 19.08
CA ASN A 164 -2.09 23.12 19.66
C ASN A 164 -2.28 21.87 20.54
N GLY A 165 -1.31 20.97 20.60
CA GLY A 165 -1.37 19.75 21.41
C GLY A 165 -2.52 18.80 21.02
N TRP A 166 -2.94 18.81 19.75
CA TRP A 166 -4.06 17.97 19.30
C TRP A 166 -3.66 16.48 19.18
N SER A 167 -2.38 16.19 19.22
CA SER A 167 -1.82 14.83 19.20
C SER A 167 -1.77 14.18 20.59
N ILE A 168 -1.92 14.96 21.66
CA ILE A 168 -1.98 14.53 23.06
C ILE A 168 -3.43 14.43 23.49
#